data_21a622fcdf0da7f9c0088666e912abb0
#
_entry.id   21a622fcdf0da7f9c0088666e912abb0
#
_cell.length_a   1.000
_cell.length_b   1.000
_cell.length_c   1.000
_cell.angle_alpha   90.00
_cell.angle_beta   90.00
_cell.angle_gamma   90.00
#
_symmetry.space_group_name_H-M   'P 1'
#
loop_
_entity.id
_entity.type
_entity.pdbx_description
1 polymer ?
#
loop_
_entity_poly.entity_id
_entity_poly.type
_entity_poly.pdbx_seq_one_letter_code
_entity_poly.pdbx_strand_id
1 'polypeptide(L)'
;MKRTVCLLLVLVLCVFCAACAETPYAPAGAASGNAALDEAVLAVLQERCDAKASEAENLAAVYDFVCNDITYRAGTTDTSGGFTDELTEMLALEILQKRKGNCDGQAALMAVLLRRMGYEAGIVQGTFVRAGDETPVDHAWVYAVVGGSGCYFDPLYGSHFAEHPRDYCMASAELLRQTHQWDE
;
A
#
# COMPACT_ATOMS: atom_id res chain seq x y z
N MET A 1 78.45 -16.67 -11.25
CA MET A 1 77.48 -15.91 -10.45
C MET A 1 76.07 -16.09 -11.10
N LYS A 2 75.24 -17.00 -10.61
CA LYS A 2 73.90 -17.29 -11.12
C LYS A 2 72.89 -16.59 -10.21
N ARG A 3 72.17 -15.57 -10.75
CA ARG A 3 71.09 -14.89 -10.05
C ARG A 3 69.79 -15.67 -10.23
N THR A 4 69.32 -16.25 -9.13
CA THR A 4 68.04 -16.95 -9.05
C THR A 4 66.97 -15.87 -8.86
N VAL A 5 66.11 -15.70 -9.85
CA VAL A 5 64.89 -14.82 -9.75
C VAL A 5 63.79 -15.67 -9.14
N CYS A 6 63.40 -15.27 -7.92
CA CYS A 6 62.26 -15.88 -7.21
C CYS A 6 60.97 -15.19 -7.68
N LEU A 7 60.15 -15.93 -8.45
CA LEU A 7 58.84 -15.45 -8.89
C LEU A 7 57.83 -15.65 -7.74
N LEU A 8 57.44 -14.60 -7.08
CA LEU A 8 56.36 -14.61 -6.10
C LEU A 8 55.01 -14.59 -6.86
N LEU A 9 54.34 -15.73 -6.88
CA LEU A 9 52.98 -15.87 -7.41
C LEU A 9 52.02 -15.34 -6.32
N VAL A 10 51.51 -14.11 -6.48
CA VAL A 10 50.45 -13.56 -5.63
C VAL A 10 49.13 -14.14 -6.12
N LEU A 11 48.62 -15.12 -5.41
CA LEU A 11 47.29 -15.66 -5.61
C LEU A 11 46.25 -14.66 -5.04
N VAL A 12 45.67 -13.82 -5.89
CA VAL A 12 44.53 -12.98 -5.51
C VAL A 12 43.29 -13.87 -5.42
N LEU A 13 42.95 -14.30 -4.21
CA LEU A 13 41.65 -14.91 -3.93
C LEU A 13 40.58 -13.86 -4.08
N CYS A 14 39.91 -13.79 -5.23
CA CYS A 14 38.64 -13.11 -5.38
C CYS A 14 37.59 -13.90 -4.58
N VAL A 15 37.35 -13.50 -3.35
CA VAL A 15 36.17 -13.93 -2.61
C VAL A 15 35.00 -13.23 -3.28
N PHE A 16 34.36 -13.94 -4.23
CA PHE A 16 33.02 -13.59 -4.66
C PHE A 16 32.09 -13.75 -3.45
N CYS A 17 31.84 -12.66 -2.75
CA CYS A 17 30.72 -12.58 -1.84
C CYS A 17 29.47 -12.72 -2.72
N ALA A 18 28.94 -13.94 -2.83
CA ALA A 18 27.61 -14.15 -3.35
C ALA A 18 26.67 -13.42 -2.37
N ALA A 19 26.40 -12.14 -2.66
CA ALA A 19 25.27 -11.46 -2.03
C ALA A 19 24.08 -12.39 -2.31
N CYS A 20 23.49 -12.94 -1.26
CA CYS A 20 22.21 -13.63 -1.37
C CYS A 20 21.27 -12.64 -2.04
N ALA A 21 21.02 -12.81 -3.33
CA ALA A 21 20.01 -12.03 -4.03
C ALA A 21 18.70 -12.35 -3.33
N GLU A 22 18.17 -11.38 -2.60
CA GLU A 22 16.85 -11.52 -1.97
C GLU A 22 15.86 -11.74 -3.09
N THR A 23 15.01 -12.76 -2.91
CA THR A 23 13.94 -13.00 -3.87
C THR A 23 12.98 -11.83 -3.81
N PRO A 24 12.77 -11.06 -4.90
CA PRO A 24 11.87 -9.93 -4.86
C PRO A 24 10.44 -10.39 -4.57
N TYR A 25 9.67 -9.55 -3.89
CA TYR A 25 8.25 -9.83 -3.66
C TYR A 25 7.53 -9.98 -5.01
N ALA A 26 6.80 -11.08 -5.16
CA ALA A 26 6.03 -11.39 -6.36
C ALA A 26 4.52 -11.29 -6.03
N PRO A 27 3.82 -10.26 -6.50
CA PRO A 27 2.41 -10.10 -6.19
C PRO A 27 1.56 -11.18 -6.88
N ALA A 28 0.55 -11.69 -6.14
CA ALA A 28 -0.32 -12.77 -6.60
C ALA A 28 -1.48 -12.31 -7.50
N GLY A 29 -1.87 -11.04 -7.41
CA GLY A 29 -2.99 -10.47 -8.16
C GLY A 29 -2.62 -10.15 -9.61
N ALA A 30 -3.65 -10.11 -10.46
CA ALA A 30 -3.51 -9.75 -11.86
C ALA A 30 -3.08 -8.28 -12.04
N ALA A 31 -2.42 -7.99 -13.15
CA ALA A 31 -2.17 -6.63 -13.60
C ALA A 31 -3.49 -5.97 -14.06
N SER A 32 -3.58 -4.64 -13.94
CA SER A 32 -4.77 -3.87 -14.34
C SER A 32 -4.92 -3.78 -15.87
N GLY A 33 -3.80 -3.86 -16.59
CA GLY A 33 -3.71 -3.59 -18.02
C GLY A 33 -3.29 -2.16 -18.33
N ASN A 34 -3.21 -1.28 -17.32
CA ASN A 34 -2.59 0.03 -17.43
C ASN A 34 -1.09 -0.10 -17.09
N ALA A 35 -0.24 -0.13 -18.10
CA ALA A 35 1.18 -0.41 -17.93
C ALA A 35 1.88 0.55 -16.96
N ALA A 36 1.51 1.84 -16.96
CA ALA A 36 2.11 2.84 -16.08
C ALA A 36 1.71 2.62 -14.62
N LEU A 37 0.45 2.25 -14.37
CA LEU A 37 -0.04 1.90 -13.05
C LEU A 37 0.60 0.61 -12.55
N ASP A 38 0.64 -0.42 -13.39
CA ASP A 38 1.17 -1.73 -13.05
C ASP A 38 2.66 -1.65 -12.68
N GLU A 39 3.46 -0.86 -13.42
CA GLU A 39 4.87 -0.61 -13.11
C GLU A 39 5.03 0.12 -11.77
N ALA A 40 4.26 1.20 -11.55
CA ALA A 40 4.35 1.99 -10.33
C ALA A 40 3.91 1.19 -9.08
N VAL A 41 2.85 0.42 -9.20
CA VAL A 41 2.35 -0.47 -8.12
C VAL A 41 3.37 -1.58 -7.82
N LEU A 42 3.93 -2.21 -8.85
CA LEU A 42 4.94 -3.24 -8.66
C LEU A 42 6.18 -2.68 -7.95
N ALA A 43 6.61 -1.47 -8.31
CA ALA A 43 7.74 -0.81 -7.65
C ALA A 43 7.47 -0.60 -6.15
N VAL A 44 6.27 -0.14 -5.78
CA VAL A 44 5.88 0.01 -4.37
C VAL A 44 5.91 -1.33 -3.64
N LEU A 45 5.29 -2.36 -4.23
CA LEU A 45 5.22 -3.67 -3.59
C LEU A 45 6.61 -4.30 -3.42
N GLN A 46 7.51 -4.14 -4.38
CA GLN A 46 8.89 -4.64 -4.29
C GLN A 46 9.73 -3.86 -3.28
N GLU A 47 9.45 -2.57 -3.09
CA GLU A 47 10.14 -1.73 -2.10
C GLU A 47 9.66 -2.00 -0.68
N ARG A 48 8.36 -2.28 -0.49
CA ARG A 48 7.72 -2.32 0.83
C ARG A 48 7.46 -3.70 1.37
N CYS A 49 7.28 -4.70 0.50
CA CYS A 49 6.96 -6.06 0.89
C CYS A 49 8.18 -6.98 0.83
N ASP A 50 8.24 -7.94 1.75
CA ASP A 50 9.24 -9.00 1.78
C ASP A 50 8.58 -10.34 1.48
N ALA A 51 9.15 -11.10 0.54
CA ALA A 51 8.68 -12.45 0.20
C ALA A 51 8.75 -13.46 1.37
N LYS A 52 9.52 -13.13 2.42
CA LYS A 52 9.67 -13.96 3.63
C LYS A 52 8.82 -13.48 4.79
N ALA A 53 8.26 -12.27 4.71
CA ALA A 53 7.39 -11.73 5.73
C ALA A 53 6.02 -12.41 5.73
N SER A 54 5.33 -12.36 6.84
CA SER A 54 3.95 -12.82 6.94
C SER A 54 3.00 -11.93 6.11
N GLU A 55 1.83 -12.47 5.81
CA GLU A 55 0.74 -11.74 5.16
C GLU A 55 0.43 -10.42 5.90
N ALA A 56 0.27 -10.48 7.23
CA ALA A 56 -0.05 -9.31 8.05
C ALA A 56 1.06 -8.25 8.03
N GLU A 57 2.33 -8.65 8.02
CA GLU A 57 3.46 -7.72 7.92
C GLU A 57 3.48 -7.01 6.57
N ASN A 58 3.25 -7.72 5.47
CA ASN A 58 3.18 -7.12 4.14
C ASN A 58 1.97 -6.20 3.98
N LEU A 59 0.79 -6.56 4.51
CA LEU A 59 -0.38 -5.69 4.53
C LEU A 59 -0.13 -4.41 5.33
N ALA A 60 0.50 -4.53 6.50
CA ALA A 60 0.87 -3.38 7.31
C ALA A 60 1.90 -2.48 6.61
N ALA A 61 2.88 -3.05 5.89
CA ALA A 61 3.88 -2.28 5.16
C ALA A 61 3.26 -1.44 4.02
N VAL A 62 2.30 -2.01 3.30
CA VAL A 62 1.56 -1.31 2.25
C VAL A 62 0.64 -0.23 2.84
N TYR A 63 -0.03 -0.52 3.94
CA TYR A 63 -0.84 0.45 4.68
C TYR A 63 0.02 1.62 5.17
N ASP A 64 1.15 1.34 5.81
CA ASP A 64 2.10 2.35 6.29
C ASP A 64 2.63 3.23 5.15
N PHE A 65 2.86 2.65 3.96
CA PHE A 65 3.24 3.42 2.78
C PHE A 65 2.17 4.46 2.44
N VAL A 66 0.88 4.08 2.41
CA VAL A 66 -0.18 5.06 2.11
C VAL A 66 -0.31 6.10 3.22
N CYS A 67 -0.16 5.71 4.49
CA CYS A 67 -0.20 6.62 5.63
C CYS A 67 0.93 7.66 5.63
N ASN A 68 2.15 7.24 5.33
CA ASN A 68 3.35 8.03 5.62
C ASN A 68 3.97 8.69 4.38
N ASP A 69 3.81 8.08 3.20
CA ASP A 69 4.43 8.56 1.96
C ASP A 69 3.45 9.34 1.05
N ILE A 70 2.15 9.32 1.40
CA ILE A 70 1.13 10.08 0.67
C ILE A 70 0.64 11.23 1.52
N THR A 71 0.99 12.45 1.13
CA THR A 71 0.55 13.65 1.84
C THR A 71 -0.93 13.93 1.57
N TYR A 72 -1.72 14.14 2.62
CA TYR A 72 -3.10 14.57 2.44
C TYR A 72 -3.19 15.94 1.77
N ARG A 73 -4.05 16.04 0.78
CA ARG A 73 -4.42 17.27 0.11
C ARG A 73 -5.92 17.31 -0.10
N ALA A 74 -6.59 18.25 0.52
CA ALA A 74 -8.01 18.48 0.30
C ALA A 74 -8.30 18.73 -1.19
N GLY A 75 -9.40 18.18 -1.65
CA GLY A 75 -9.90 18.28 -3.02
C GLY A 75 -11.21 17.54 -3.15
N THR A 76 -11.88 17.71 -4.26
CA THR A 76 -13.11 16.98 -4.58
C THR A 76 -12.83 16.08 -5.78
N THR A 77 -13.33 14.85 -5.69
CA THR A 77 -13.39 13.90 -6.80
C THR A 77 -14.87 13.72 -7.17
N ASP A 78 -15.20 13.69 -8.44
CA ASP A 78 -16.55 13.31 -8.83
C ASP A 78 -16.72 11.80 -8.71
N THR A 79 -17.33 11.39 -7.63
CA THR A 79 -17.66 10.00 -7.32
C THR A 79 -19.15 9.72 -7.37
N SER A 80 -19.93 10.58 -8.01
CA SER A 80 -21.40 10.45 -8.11
C SER A 80 -21.84 9.18 -8.84
N GLY A 81 -20.98 8.64 -9.71
CA GLY A 81 -21.16 7.33 -10.38
C GLY A 81 -20.61 6.13 -9.61
N GLY A 82 -20.13 6.34 -8.38
CA GLY A 82 -19.39 5.34 -7.61
C GLY A 82 -17.93 5.19 -8.08
N PHE A 83 -17.21 4.31 -7.44
CA PHE A 83 -15.83 3.97 -7.81
C PHE A 83 -15.82 2.84 -8.84
N THR A 84 -15.81 3.21 -10.13
CA THR A 84 -15.52 2.25 -11.20
C THR A 84 -14.06 1.83 -11.18
N ASP A 85 -13.71 0.71 -11.81
CA ASP A 85 -12.32 0.28 -11.90
C ASP A 85 -11.45 1.33 -12.62
N GLU A 86 -11.98 1.94 -13.69
CA GLU A 86 -11.29 2.99 -14.44
C GLU A 86 -11.00 4.22 -13.58
N LEU A 87 -11.98 4.72 -12.80
CA LEU A 87 -11.78 5.84 -11.88
C LEU A 87 -10.78 5.49 -10.78
N THR A 88 -10.89 4.28 -10.21
CA THR A 88 -10.00 3.78 -9.16
C THR A 88 -8.55 3.73 -9.66
N GLU A 89 -8.31 3.17 -10.84
CA GLU A 89 -6.98 3.08 -11.43
C GLU A 89 -6.39 4.46 -11.78
N MET A 90 -7.21 5.36 -12.32
CA MET A 90 -6.80 6.72 -12.63
C MET A 90 -6.36 7.47 -11.37
N LEU A 91 -7.15 7.41 -10.30
CA LEU A 91 -6.85 8.06 -9.03
C LEU A 91 -5.60 7.45 -8.38
N ALA A 92 -5.47 6.13 -8.38
CA ALA A 92 -4.31 5.45 -7.83
C ALA A 92 -3.01 5.87 -8.56
N LEU A 93 -3.03 5.93 -9.89
CA LEU A 93 -1.88 6.38 -10.68
C LEU A 93 -1.52 7.84 -10.38
N GLU A 94 -2.53 8.71 -10.29
CA GLU A 94 -2.34 10.12 -9.95
C GLU A 94 -1.66 10.29 -8.59
N ILE A 95 -2.14 9.55 -7.57
CA ILE A 95 -1.55 9.56 -6.22
C ILE A 95 -0.11 9.05 -6.23
N LEU A 96 0.18 7.96 -6.93
CA LEU A 96 1.54 7.43 -7.06
C LEU A 96 2.50 8.43 -7.70
N GLN A 97 2.04 9.16 -8.71
CA GLN A 97 2.86 10.17 -9.39
C GLN A 97 3.06 11.44 -8.57
N LYS A 98 2.01 11.91 -7.88
CA LYS A 98 2.03 13.18 -7.16
C LYS A 98 2.43 13.06 -5.69
N ARG A 99 2.37 11.86 -5.11
CA ARG A 99 2.59 11.56 -3.68
C ARG A 99 1.70 12.42 -2.75
N LYS A 100 0.52 12.77 -3.23
CA LYS A 100 -0.48 13.54 -2.47
C LYS A 100 -1.88 13.37 -3.04
N GLY A 101 -2.90 13.46 -2.18
CA GLY A 101 -4.30 13.43 -2.59
C GLY A 101 -5.28 13.45 -1.42
N ASN A 102 -6.57 13.41 -1.75
CA ASN A 102 -7.68 13.36 -0.80
C ASN A 102 -7.98 11.90 -0.38
N CYS A 103 -9.05 11.71 0.40
CA CYS A 103 -9.50 10.38 0.85
C CYS A 103 -9.80 9.44 -0.33
N ASP A 104 -10.46 9.92 -1.38
CA ASP A 104 -10.81 9.12 -2.56
C ASP A 104 -9.56 8.55 -3.24
N GLY A 105 -8.54 9.39 -3.43
CA GLY A 105 -7.28 8.97 -4.02
C GLY A 105 -6.51 7.99 -3.14
N GLN A 106 -6.46 8.22 -1.82
CA GLN A 106 -5.78 7.30 -0.90
C GLN A 106 -6.51 5.95 -0.81
N ALA A 107 -7.85 5.96 -0.78
CA ALA A 107 -8.64 4.73 -0.83
C ALA A 107 -8.44 3.99 -2.17
N ALA A 108 -8.42 4.71 -3.29
CA ALA A 108 -8.15 4.12 -4.60
C ALA A 108 -6.77 3.47 -4.67
N LEU A 109 -5.73 4.15 -4.20
CA LEU A 109 -4.39 3.59 -4.15
C LEU A 109 -4.32 2.33 -3.26
N MET A 110 -4.92 2.38 -2.06
CA MET A 110 -4.93 1.24 -1.14
C MET A 110 -5.67 0.05 -1.77
N ALA A 111 -6.83 0.27 -2.40
CA ALA A 111 -7.58 -0.79 -3.08
C ALA A 111 -6.78 -1.44 -4.22
N VAL A 112 -6.10 -0.65 -5.05
CA VAL A 112 -5.27 -1.16 -6.15
C VAL A 112 -4.08 -1.96 -5.63
N LEU A 113 -3.41 -1.48 -4.58
CA LEU A 113 -2.31 -2.21 -3.95
C LEU A 113 -2.77 -3.57 -3.40
N LEU A 114 -3.89 -3.61 -2.69
CA LEU A 114 -4.47 -4.85 -2.17
C LEU A 114 -4.89 -5.82 -3.29
N ARG A 115 -5.56 -5.33 -4.33
CA ARG A 115 -5.93 -6.15 -5.51
C ARG A 115 -4.69 -6.74 -6.17
N ARG A 116 -3.61 -5.97 -6.29
CA ARG A 116 -2.36 -6.43 -6.89
C ARG A 116 -1.63 -7.45 -5.99
N MET A 117 -1.82 -7.38 -4.67
CA MET A 117 -1.36 -8.40 -3.73
C MET A 117 -2.19 -9.70 -3.81
N GLY A 118 -3.36 -9.68 -4.45
CA GLY A 118 -4.23 -10.84 -4.65
C GLY A 118 -5.48 -10.86 -3.78
N TYR A 119 -5.80 -9.75 -3.10
CA TYR A 119 -7.01 -9.65 -2.28
C TYR A 119 -8.20 -9.13 -3.09
N GLU A 120 -9.39 -9.63 -2.76
CA GLU A 120 -10.63 -8.98 -3.14
C GLU A 120 -10.75 -7.69 -2.33
N ALA A 121 -10.79 -6.55 -3.00
CA ALA A 121 -10.84 -5.24 -2.34
C ALA A 121 -11.71 -4.26 -3.13
N GLY A 122 -12.46 -3.44 -2.40
CA GLY A 122 -13.35 -2.42 -2.95
C GLY A 122 -13.34 -1.16 -2.10
N ILE A 123 -13.76 -0.03 -2.69
CA ILE A 123 -13.84 1.24 -1.99
C ILE A 123 -15.24 1.38 -1.40
N VAL A 124 -15.30 1.78 -0.14
CA VAL A 124 -16.51 2.11 0.60
C VAL A 124 -16.62 3.63 0.68
N GLN A 125 -17.81 4.15 0.41
CA GLN A 125 -18.16 5.55 0.60
C GLN A 125 -19.09 5.70 1.79
N GLY A 126 -18.88 6.75 2.56
CA GLY A 126 -19.70 7.07 3.72
C GLY A 126 -19.23 8.34 4.38
N THR A 127 -19.39 8.42 5.68
CA THR A 127 -18.93 9.55 6.48
C THR A 127 -18.13 9.10 7.68
N PHE A 128 -17.29 9.99 8.20
CA PHE A 128 -16.69 9.79 9.52
C PHE A 128 -16.89 11.01 10.41
N VAL A 129 -16.80 10.83 11.70
CA VAL A 129 -16.84 11.89 12.69
C VAL A 129 -15.48 11.98 13.40
N ARG A 130 -14.91 13.17 13.45
CA ARG A 130 -13.65 13.42 14.17
C ARG A 130 -13.88 13.37 15.68
N ALA A 131 -12.90 12.92 16.42
CA ALA A 131 -12.97 12.95 17.88
C ALA A 131 -13.20 14.40 18.37
N GLY A 132 -14.30 14.60 19.14
CA GLY A 132 -14.69 15.92 19.65
C GLY A 132 -15.45 16.81 18.68
N ASP A 133 -15.79 16.32 17.48
CA ASP A 133 -16.65 16.96 16.50
C ASP A 133 -17.96 16.16 16.39
N GLU A 134 -19.07 16.82 16.08
CA GLU A 134 -20.36 16.16 15.85
C GLU A 134 -20.74 16.18 14.35
N THR A 135 -19.94 16.83 13.53
CA THR A 135 -20.26 17.02 12.11
C THR A 135 -19.68 15.89 11.27
N PRO A 136 -20.52 15.05 10.64
CA PRO A 136 -20.05 14.05 9.71
C PRO A 136 -19.34 14.68 8.49
N VAL A 137 -18.27 14.05 8.05
CA VAL A 137 -17.49 14.44 6.87
C VAL A 137 -17.52 13.30 5.86
N ASP A 138 -17.84 13.62 4.61
CA ASP A 138 -17.78 12.64 3.51
C ASP A 138 -16.40 12.03 3.41
N HIS A 139 -16.35 10.70 3.25
CA HIS A 139 -15.13 9.95 3.32
C HIS A 139 -15.18 8.67 2.48
N ALA A 140 -13.99 8.19 2.09
CA ALA A 140 -13.81 6.93 1.40
C ALA A 140 -12.66 6.14 2.05
N TRP A 141 -12.89 4.83 2.19
CA TRP A 141 -11.91 3.86 2.71
C TRP A 141 -12.05 2.54 1.97
N VAL A 142 -11.35 1.50 2.39
CA VAL A 142 -11.32 0.22 1.66
C VAL A 142 -11.90 -0.91 2.52
N TYR A 143 -12.75 -1.72 1.92
CA TYR A 143 -13.10 -3.06 2.37
C TYR A 143 -12.28 -4.10 1.62
N ALA A 144 -11.77 -5.11 2.30
CA ALA A 144 -11.10 -6.23 1.67
C ALA A 144 -11.40 -7.56 2.37
N VAL A 145 -11.19 -8.67 1.65
CA VAL A 145 -11.27 -10.02 2.21
C VAL A 145 -9.85 -10.55 2.42
N VAL A 146 -9.48 -10.76 3.68
CA VAL A 146 -8.17 -11.28 4.09
C VAL A 146 -8.38 -12.56 4.90
N GLY A 147 -7.73 -13.65 4.49
CA GLY A 147 -7.88 -14.94 5.17
C GLY A 147 -9.33 -15.45 5.22
N GLY A 148 -10.17 -15.08 4.25
CA GLY A 148 -11.59 -15.42 4.20
C GLY A 148 -12.49 -14.57 5.09
N SER A 149 -11.98 -13.52 5.72
CA SER A 149 -12.74 -12.60 6.58
C SER A 149 -12.71 -11.17 6.03
N GLY A 150 -13.85 -10.48 6.10
CA GLY A 150 -13.94 -9.07 5.72
C GLY A 150 -13.27 -8.17 6.75
N CYS A 151 -12.47 -7.22 6.29
CA CYS A 151 -11.82 -6.20 7.10
C CYS A 151 -11.72 -4.88 6.34
N TYR A 152 -11.31 -3.83 7.04
CA TYR A 152 -11.24 -2.48 6.50
C TYR A 152 -9.85 -1.88 6.64
N PHE A 153 -9.53 -0.99 5.68
CA PHE A 153 -8.28 -0.22 5.68
C PHE A 153 -8.63 1.24 5.49
N ASP A 154 -8.26 2.08 6.44
CA ASP A 154 -8.41 3.53 6.33
C ASP A 154 -7.11 4.25 6.67
N PRO A 155 -6.20 4.39 5.70
CA PRO A 155 -4.93 5.04 5.93
C PRO A 155 -5.05 6.52 6.26
N LEU A 156 -6.06 7.22 5.73
CA LEU A 156 -6.25 8.64 6.05
C LEU A 156 -6.72 8.85 7.48
N TYR A 157 -7.78 8.14 7.90
CA TYR A 157 -8.26 8.26 9.27
C TYR A 157 -7.19 7.80 10.26
N GLY A 158 -6.55 6.66 9.99
CA GLY A 158 -5.48 6.13 10.82
C GLY A 158 -4.34 7.13 11.03
N SER A 159 -3.84 7.75 9.96
CA SER A 159 -2.68 8.64 10.04
C SER A 159 -2.97 10.03 10.60
N HIS A 160 -4.22 10.52 10.52
CA HIS A 160 -4.56 11.91 10.87
C HIS A 160 -5.44 12.06 12.11
N PHE A 161 -6.22 11.04 12.47
CA PHE A 161 -7.25 11.15 13.50
C PHE A 161 -7.18 10.07 14.57
N ALA A 162 -6.59 8.91 14.28
CA ALA A 162 -6.49 7.82 15.23
C ALA A 162 -5.31 8.02 16.20
N GLU A 163 -5.48 7.61 17.45
CA GLU A 163 -4.39 7.56 18.45
C GLU A 163 -3.35 6.51 18.02
N HIS A 164 -3.84 5.38 17.50
CA HIS A 164 -3.01 4.29 16.99
C HIS A 164 -3.32 4.03 15.51
N PRO A 165 -2.52 4.58 14.58
CA PRO A 165 -2.78 4.48 13.14
C PRO A 165 -3.06 3.07 12.64
N ARG A 166 -2.34 2.07 13.14
CA ARG A 166 -2.46 0.68 12.70
C ARG A 166 -3.73 -0.03 13.15
N ASP A 167 -4.53 0.53 14.06
CA ASP A 167 -5.84 0.01 14.39
C ASP A 167 -6.80 0.06 13.19
N TYR A 168 -6.51 0.94 12.22
CA TYR A 168 -7.26 1.07 10.96
C TYR A 168 -6.62 0.31 9.79
N CYS A 169 -5.66 -0.57 10.08
CA CYS A 169 -5.10 -1.57 9.16
C CYS A 169 -5.74 -2.92 9.47
N MET A 170 -6.53 -3.46 8.56
CA MET A 170 -7.35 -4.67 8.80
C MET A 170 -8.36 -4.50 9.96
N ALA A 171 -8.94 -3.32 10.08
CA ALA A 171 -9.90 -2.99 11.11
C ALA A 171 -11.17 -3.84 11.00
N SER A 172 -11.75 -4.22 12.14
CA SER A 172 -13.08 -4.84 12.15
C SER A 172 -14.18 -3.83 11.88
N ALA A 173 -15.34 -4.29 11.40
CA ALA A 173 -16.52 -3.45 11.25
C ALA A 173 -16.94 -2.82 12.58
N GLU A 174 -16.82 -3.56 13.69
CA GLU A 174 -17.15 -3.08 15.03
C GLU A 174 -16.29 -1.86 15.42
N LEU A 175 -14.97 -1.92 15.17
CA LEU A 175 -14.08 -0.80 15.45
C LEU A 175 -14.42 0.39 14.55
N LEU A 176 -14.57 0.14 13.25
CA LEU A 176 -14.78 1.21 12.28
C LEU A 176 -16.10 1.95 12.53
N ARG A 177 -17.18 1.25 12.88
CA ARG A 177 -18.50 1.84 13.18
C ARG A 177 -18.53 2.74 14.43
N GLN A 178 -17.46 2.79 15.20
CA GLN A 178 -17.37 3.75 16.32
C GLN A 178 -17.17 5.19 15.80
N THR A 179 -16.64 5.34 14.61
CA THR A 179 -16.30 6.64 14.00
C THR A 179 -16.85 6.83 12.60
N HIS A 180 -17.21 5.77 11.89
CA HIS A 180 -17.64 5.77 10.50
C HIS A 180 -19.09 5.30 10.34
N GLN A 181 -19.77 5.83 9.33
CA GLN A 181 -21.12 5.46 8.94
C GLN A 181 -21.18 5.18 7.43
N TRP A 182 -21.75 4.05 7.07
CA TRP A 182 -22.00 3.64 5.68
C TRP A 182 -23.20 2.70 5.58
N ASP A 183 -23.81 2.66 4.43
CA ASP A 183 -24.86 1.71 4.08
C ASP A 183 -24.24 0.37 3.67
N GLU A 184 -24.93 -0.76 3.95
CA GLU A 184 -24.50 -2.13 3.58
C GLU A 184 -24.90 -2.47 2.16
#